data_c1b399bb1d198a376c58e62468ad5c0e
#
_entry.id   c1b399bb1d198a376c58e62468ad5c0e
#
_cell.length_a   1.000
_cell.length_b   1.000
_cell.length_c   1.000
_cell.angle_alpha   90.00
_cell.angle_beta   90.00
_cell.angle_gamma   90.00
#
_symmetry.space_group_name_H-M   'P 1'
#
loop_
_entity.id
_entity.type
_entity.pdbx_description
1 polymer ?
#
loop_
_entity_poly.entity_id
_entity_poly.type
_entity_poly.pdbx_seq_one_letter_code
_entity_poly.pdbx_strand_id
1 'polypeptide(L)'
;MKRAILLAGLITATTAQAEILPDALQDIKAVQFNSANVITAGLPSEAQFGKLQQAGVDLVINLIPDGNSSGHEDEASLVKAAGMTYESISVDWKKPNIEDVERFFSIMNANRDKDILVHCAANYRASAFYYLYQATQLKQDSKQQKLQTLAPWGDLESSLKEYPQWQVLMEQVKAKYQ
;
A
#
# COMPACT_ATOMS: atom_id res chain seq x y z
N MET A 1 49.96 -22.68 34.81
CA MET A 1 48.52 -22.85 34.54
C MET A 1 48.07 -21.69 33.62
N LYS A 2 47.95 -21.98 32.29
CA LYS A 2 47.52 -20.95 31.28
C LYS A 2 46.00 -21.06 31.08
N ARG A 3 45.22 -20.04 31.45
CA ARG A 3 43.79 -19.97 31.21
C ARG A 3 43.54 -19.45 29.79
N ALA A 4 42.98 -20.27 28.92
CA ALA A 4 42.51 -19.83 27.62
C ALA A 4 41.13 -19.21 27.79
N ILE A 5 40.99 -17.95 27.37
CA ILE A 5 39.69 -17.24 27.29
C ILE A 5 39.14 -17.48 25.88
N LEU A 6 38.08 -18.25 25.76
CA LEU A 6 37.29 -18.36 24.51
C LEU A 6 36.42 -17.11 24.39
N LEU A 7 36.70 -16.26 23.42
CA LEU A 7 35.79 -15.20 22.98
C LEU A 7 34.76 -15.83 22.04
N ALA A 8 33.52 -15.97 22.49
CA ALA A 8 32.38 -16.33 21.66
C ALA A 8 31.93 -15.06 20.89
N GLY A 9 32.26 -14.97 19.61
CA GLY A 9 31.77 -13.91 18.74
C GLY A 9 30.28 -14.11 18.45
N LEU A 10 29.43 -13.18 18.91
CA LEU A 10 28.02 -13.11 18.53
C LEU A 10 27.95 -12.64 17.07
N ILE A 11 27.62 -13.54 16.14
CA ILE A 11 27.27 -13.19 14.75
C ILE A 11 25.83 -12.70 14.78
N THR A 12 25.61 -11.40 14.78
CA THR A 12 24.30 -10.80 14.52
C THR A 12 24.03 -10.92 13.02
N ALA A 13 23.18 -11.86 12.64
CA ALA A 13 22.64 -11.92 11.28
C ALA A 13 21.70 -10.71 11.10
N THR A 14 22.16 -9.68 10.40
CA THR A 14 21.30 -8.63 9.86
C THR A 14 20.52 -9.27 8.72
N THR A 15 19.21 -9.50 8.91
CA THR A 15 18.30 -9.81 7.81
C THR A 15 18.23 -8.57 6.92
N ALA A 16 18.90 -8.62 5.77
CA ALA A 16 18.68 -7.65 4.71
C ALA A 16 17.23 -7.82 4.25
N GLN A 17 16.40 -6.81 4.49
CA GLN A 17 15.08 -6.72 3.90
C GLN A 17 15.27 -6.50 2.40
N ALA A 18 14.66 -7.34 1.57
CA ALA A 18 14.69 -7.14 0.13
C ALA A 18 13.83 -5.92 -0.20
N GLU A 19 14.39 -4.92 -0.88
CA GLU A 19 13.62 -3.81 -1.43
C GLU A 19 12.83 -4.27 -2.65
N ILE A 20 11.63 -3.72 -2.83
CA ILE A 20 10.82 -3.93 -4.05
C ILE A 20 11.64 -3.48 -5.26
N LEU A 21 11.71 -4.33 -6.30
CA LEU A 21 12.45 -4.05 -7.53
C LEU A 21 11.59 -3.22 -8.51
N PRO A 22 11.78 -1.88 -8.61
CA PRO A 22 10.88 -1.00 -9.36
C PRO A 22 10.84 -1.29 -10.86
N ASP A 23 11.99 -1.66 -11.45
CA ASP A 23 12.12 -1.83 -12.91
C ASP A 23 11.22 -2.95 -13.46
N ALA A 24 10.92 -3.98 -12.66
CA ALA A 24 10.08 -5.09 -13.06
C ALA A 24 8.57 -4.75 -13.07
N LEU A 25 8.17 -3.63 -12.45
CA LEU A 25 6.78 -3.29 -12.15
C LEU A 25 6.26 -2.04 -12.88
N GLN A 26 7.08 -1.42 -13.74
CA GLN A 26 6.73 -0.16 -14.44
C GLN A 26 5.52 -0.29 -15.38
N ASP A 27 5.18 -1.50 -15.81
CA ASP A 27 4.04 -1.79 -16.69
C ASP A 27 2.70 -1.97 -15.94
N ILE A 28 2.72 -1.90 -14.58
CA ILE A 28 1.49 -1.93 -13.80
C ILE A 28 0.79 -0.57 -13.89
N LYS A 29 -0.53 -0.63 -14.09
CA LYS A 29 -1.36 0.57 -14.26
C LYS A 29 -1.18 1.57 -13.12
N ALA A 30 -0.80 2.80 -13.44
CA ALA A 30 -0.64 3.91 -12.50
C ALA A 30 0.18 3.54 -11.25
N VAL A 31 1.23 2.73 -11.42
CA VAL A 31 2.10 2.31 -10.31
C VAL A 31 2.85 3.51 -9.74
N GLN A 32 2.98 3.56 -8.41
CA GLN A 32 3.80 4.53 -7.68
C GLN A 32 4.64 3.82 -6.62
N PHE A 33 5.92 4.13 -6.57
CA PHE A 33 6.85 3.66 -5.56
C PHE A 33 6.92 4.72 -4.45
N ASN A 34 6.12 4.51 -3.39
CA ASN A 34 5.92 5.51 -2.34
C ASN A 34 6.99 5.45 -1.24
N SER A 35 7.57 4.27 -1.02
CA SER A 35 8.72 4.04 -0.13
C SER A 35 9.49 2.81 -0.61
N ALA A 36 10.57 2.43 0.09
CA ALA A 36 11.31 1.22 -0.22
C ALA A 36 10.46 -0.06 -0.19
N ASN A 37 9.41 -0.09 0.63
CA ASN A 37 8.59 -1.26 0.90
C ASN A 37 7.09 -1.07 0.64
N VAL A 38 6.64 0.06 0.08
CA VAL A 38 5.22 0.29 -0.24
C VAL A 38 5.04 0.88 -1.63
N ILE A 39 4.28 0.18 -2.45
CA ILE A 39 3.81 0.64 -3.75
C ILE A 39 2.30 0.78 -3.75
N THR A 40 1.79 1.77 -4.49
CA THR A 40 0.36 1.87 -4.80
C THR A 40 0.14 1.75 -6.29
N ALA A 41 -0.99 1.16 -6.74
CA ALA A 41 -1.26 0.95 -8.15
C ALA A 41 -2.75 0.93 -8.51
N GLY A 42 -3.05 0.97 -9.80
CA GLY A 42 -4.31 0.47 -10.35
C GLY A 42 -4.33 -1.05 -10.33
N LEU A 43 -5.39 -1.65 -10.90
CA LEU A 43 -5.55 -3.10 -10.92
C LEU A 43 -4.41 -3.76 -11.72
N PRO A 44 -3.60 -4.65 -11.10
CA PRO A 44 -2.67 -5.50 -11.84
C PRO A 44 -3.43 -6.50 -12.70
N SER A 45 -2.87 -6.90 -13.84
CA SER A 45 -3.38 -8.07 -14.55
C SER A 45 -3.06 -9.36 -13.80
N GLU A 46 -3.77 -10.45 -14.09
CA GLU A 46 -3.52 -11.75 -13.45
C GLU A 46 -2.05 -12.21 -13.59
N ALA A 47 -1.44 -12.01 -14.77
CA ALA A 47 -0.05 -12.34 -15.01
C ALA A 47 0.94 -11.47 -14.21
N GLN A 48 0.54 -10.27 -13.79
CA GLN A 48 1.41 -9.37 -13.03
C GLN A 48 1.54 -9.76 -11.55
N PHE A 49 0.65 -10.59 -10.99
CA PHE A 49 0.82 -11.08 -9.61
C PHE A 49 2.10 -11.92 -9.44
N GLY A 50 2.45 -12.74 -10.44
CA GLY A 50 3.74 -13.45 -10.45
C GLY A 50 4.95 -12.51 -10.51
N LYS A 51 4.87 -11.42 -11.28
CA LYS A 51 5.93 -10.39 -11.33
C LYS A 51 6.07 -9.64 -10.00
N LEU A 52 4.95 -9.30 -9.36
CA LEU A 52 4.93 -8.64 -8.04
C LEU A 52 5.66 -9.47 -6.99
N GLN A 53 5.38 -10.77 -6.90
CA GLN A 53 6.07 -11.67 -6.00
C GLN A 53 7.58 -11.77 -6.32
N GLN A 54 7.95 -11.91 -7.59
CA GLN A 54 9.36 -11.94 -8.01
C GLN A 54 10.10 -10.63 -7.72
N ALA A 55 9.37 -9.50 -7.71
CA ALA A 55 9.92 -8.20 -7.36
C ALA A 55 10.00 -7.95 -5.84
N GLY A 56 9.58 -8.92 -5.01
CA GLY A 56 9.71 -8.86 -3.56
C GLY A 56 8.41 -8.55 -2.80
N VAL A 57 7.28 -8.36 -3.47
CA VAL A 57 6.01 -8.07 -2.77
C VAL A 57 5.55 -9.29 -1.96
N ASP A 58 5.24 -9.07 -0.67
CA ASP A 58 4.78 -10.08 0.28
C ASP A 58 3.27 -10.03 0.51
N LEU A 59 2.70 -8.82 0.49
CA LEU A 59 1.30 -8.55 0.83
C LEU A 59 0.63 -7.68 -0.24
N VAL A 60 -0.55 -8.12 -0.67
CA VAL A 60 -1.45 -7.33 -1.54
C VAL A 60 -2.67 -6.89 -0.72
N ILE A 61 -2.94 -5.58 -0.72
CA ILE A 61 -4.14 -4.98 -0.13
C ILE A 61 -5.02 -4.45 -1.25
N ASN A 62 -6.17 -5.08 -1.46
CA ASN A 62 -7.15 -4.67 -2.47
C ASN A 62 -8.23 -3.77 -1.85
N LEU A 63 -8.46 -2.59 -2.46
CA LEU A 63 -9.50 -1.63 -2.05
C LEU A 63 -10.70 -1.59 -3.03
N ILE A 64 -10.82 -2.56 -3.93
CA ILE A 64 -11.97 -2.70 -4.81
C ILE A 64 -13.08 -3.43 -4.04
N PRO A 65 -14.34 -2.95 -4.08
CA PRO A 65 -15.46 -3.66 -3.46
C PRO A 65 -15.64 -5.07 -4.02
N ASP A 66 -15.97 -6.01 -3.16
CA ASP A 66 -16.22 -7.40 -3.54
C ASP A 66 -17.31 -7.48 -4.61
N GLY A 67 -17.10 -8.32 -5.63
CA GLY A 67 -18.03 -8.48 -6.76
C GLY A 67 -18.10 -7.29 -7.72
N ASN A 68 -17.24 -6.28 -7.56
CA ASN A 68 -17.20 -5.16 -8.50
C ASN A 68 -16.51 -5.57 -9.81
N SER A 69 -17.15 -5.26 -10.95
CA SER A 69 -16.65 -5.61 -12.29
C SER A 69 -15.32 -4.97 -12.68
N SER A 70 -14.80 -4.02 -11.90
CA SER A 70 -13.47 -3.45 -12.08
C SER A 70 -12.35 -4.22 -11.37
N GLY A 71 -12.64 -5.32 -10.67
CA GLY A 71 -11.68 -6.22 -10.03
C GLY A 71 -11.63 -7.58 -10.71
N HIS A 72 -10.76 -8.46 -10.24
CA HIS A 72 -10.77 -9.89 -10.60
C HIS A 72 -11.81 -10.62 -9.76
N GLU A 73 -12.46 -11.63 -10.34
CA GLU A 73 -13.50 -12.41 -9.65
C GLU A 73 -12.95 -13.18 -8.45
N ASP A 74 -11.75 -13.73 -8.56
CA ASP A 74 -11.08 -14.51 -7.50
C ASP A 74 -9.62 -14.06 -7.29
N GLU A 75 -9.44 -12.75 -7.02
CA GLU A 75 -8.11 -12.17 -6.81
C GLU A 75 -7.37 -12.79 -5.62
N ALA A 76 -8.09 -13.15 -4.57
CA ALA A 76 -7.50 -13.80 -3.40
C ALA A 76 -6.77 -15.10 -3.76
N SER A 77 -7.34 -15.91 -4.65
CA SER A 77 -6.70 -17.13 -5.12
C SER A 77 -5.50 -16.85 -6.04
N LEU A 78 -5.60 -15.86 -6.92
CA LEU A 78 -4.49 -15.45 -7.80
C LEU A 78 -3.27 -14.99 -6.99
N VAL A 79 -3.49 -14.12 -5.99
CA VAL A 79 -2.43 -13.60 -5.11
C VAL A 79 -1.79 -14.72 -4.27
N LYS A 80 -2.62 -15.59 -3.68
CA LYS A 80 -2.13 -16.74 -2.89
C LYS A 80 -1.38 -17.77 -3.74
N ALA A 81 -1.87 -18.04 -4.96
CA ALA A 81 -1.19 -18.93 -5.90
C ALA A 81 0.18 -18.38 -6.32
N ALA A 82 0.34 -17.05 -6.37
CA ALA A 82 1.63 -16.41 -6.59
C ALA A 82 2.55 -16.42 -5.35
N GLY A 83 2.09 -16.89 -4.19
CA GLY A 83 2.90 -17.01 -2.95
C GLY A 83 2.87 -15.78 -2.04
N MET A 84 1.95 -14.83 -2.27
CA MET A 84 1.77 -13.63 -1.45
C MET A 84 0.58 -13.75 -0.50
N THR A 85 0.55 -12.92 0.54
CA THR A 85 -0.63 -12.75 1.41
C THR A 85 -1.61 -11.77 0.78
N TYR A 86 -2.90 -11.91 1.10
CA TYR A 86 -3.97 -11.07 0.55
C TYR A 86 -4.88 -10.54 1.64
N GLU A 87 -5.14 -9.25 1.59
CA GLU A 87 -6.13 -8.54 2.41
C GLU A 87 -7.08 -7.75 1.49
N SER A 88 -8.35 -7.68 1.85
CA SER A 88 -9.36 -6.93 1.11
C SER A 88 -10.12 -5.98 2.03
N ILE A 89 -10.31 -4.76 1.58
CA ILE A 89 -11.19 -3.76 2.19
C ILE A 89 -12.14 -3.26 1.10
N SER A 90 -13.42 -3.54 1.27
CA SER A 90 -14.46 -3.19 0.28
C SER A 90 -14.81 -1.70 0.36
N VAL A 91 -13.99 -0.83 -0.25
CA VAL A 91 -14.13 0.63 -0.18
C VAL A 91 -15.11 1.14 -1.23
N ASP A 92 -16.28 1.63 -0.81
CA ASP A 92 -17.26 2.26 -1.71
C ASP A 92 -16.74 3.61 -2.21
N TRP A 93 -16.66 3.76 -3.54
CA TRP A 93 -16.22 4.99 -4.18
C TRP A 93 -17.11 6.20 -3.85
N LYS A 94 -18.43 5.96 -3.75
CA LYS A 94 -19.42 7.02 -3.53
C LYS A 94 -19.60 7.37 -2.06
N LYS A 95 -19.27 6.43 -1.16
CA LYS A 95 -19.44 6.58 0.30
C LYS A 95 -18.24 6.04 1.05
N PRO A 96 -17.01 6.56 0.78
CA PRO A 96 -15.84 6.15 1.54
C PRO A 96 -16.02 6.57 3.00
N ASN A 97 -15.55 5.75 3.94
CA ASN A 97 -15.78 5.96 5.37
C ASN A 97 -14.49 5.82 6.20
N ILE A 98 -14.54 6.30 7.44
CA ILE A 98 -13.39 6.29 8.36
C ILE A 98 -13.06 4.87 8.79
N GLU A 99 -14.03 4.01 8.98
CA GLU A 99 -13.88 2.64 9.44
C GLU A 99 -13.01 1.82 8.47
N ASP A 100 -13.19 2.00 7.17
CA ASP A 100 -12.35 1.36 6.15
C ASP A 100 -10.90 1.87 6.22
N VAL A 101 -10.71 3.17 6.46
CA VAL A 101 -9.37 3.77 6.65
C VAL A 101 -8.70 3.22 7.92
N GLU A 102 -9.45 3.06 9.01
CA GLU A 102 -8.93 2.51 10.27
C GLU A 102 -8.55 1.03 10.13
N ARG A 103 -9.35 0.26 9.39
CA ARG A 103 -9.00 -1.11 9.04
C ARG A 103 -7.71 -1.16 8.22
N PHE A 104 -7.57 -0.26 7.23
CA PHE A 104 -6.34 -0.13 6.46
C PHE A 104 -5.14 0.21 7.35
N PHE A 105 -5.27 1.17 8.27
CA PHE A 105 -4.20 1.51 9.21
C PHE A 105 -3.79 0.31 10.07
N SER A 106 -4.75 -0.48 10.52
CA SER A 106 -4.49 -1.68 11.31
C SER A 106 -3.68 -2.71 10.52
N ILE A 107 -4.03 -2.96 9.25
CA ILE A 107 -3.31 -3.88 8.36
C ILE A 107 -1.88 -3.35 8.11
N MET A 108 -1.74 -2.08 7.75
CA MET A 108 -0.41 -1.47 7.51
C MET A 108 0.48 -1.52 8.76
N ASN A 109 -0.08 -1.23 9.94
CA ASN A 109 0.66 -1.25 11.20
C ASN A 109 1.11 -2.66 11.61
N ALA A 110 0.29 -3.68 11.32
CA ALA A 110 0.62 -5.09 11.60
C ALA A 110 1.66 -5.68 10.64
N ASN A 111 1.90 -5.04 9.48
CA ASN A 111 2.77 -5.55 8.42
C ASN A 111 3.86 -4.56 7.99
N ARG A 112 4.39 -3.76 8.94
CA ARG A 112 5.40 -2.72 8.65
C ARG A 112 6.74 -3.28 8.14
N ASP A 113 6.99 -4.54 8.40
CA ASP A 113 8.19 -5.30 8.00
C ASP A 113 8.03 -5.98 6.64
N LYS A 114 6.89 -5.82 5.97
CA LYS A 114 6.60 -6.44 4.68
C LYS A 114 6.68 -5.46 3.52
N ASP A 115 6.93 -6.02 2.35
CA ASP A 115 6.82 -5.33 1.07
C ASP A 115 5.38 -5.40 0.57
N ILE A 116 4.73 -4.23 0.44
CA ILE A 116 3.28 -4.13 0.31
C ILE A 116 2.88 -3.47 -1.01
N LEU A 117 1.97 -4.14 -1.75
CA LEU A 117 1.17 -3.51 -2.78
C LEU A 117 -0.20 -3.11 -2.21
N VAL A 118 -0.55 -1.83 -2.32
CA VAL A 118 -1.93 -1.36 -2.14
C VAL A 118 -2.50 -1.01 -3.50
N HIS A 119 -3.63 -1.59 -3.89
CA HIS A 119 -4.22 -1.27 -5.19
C HIS A 119 -5.73 -1.08 -5.16
N CYS A 120 -6.22 -0.47 -6.24
CA CYS A 120 -7.62 -0.42 -6.60
C CYS A 120 -7.75 -0.43 -8.14
N ALA A 121 -8.87 0.01 -8.73
CA ALA A 121 -9.03 0.01 -10.18
C ALA A 121 -8.08 0.97 -10.95
N ALA A 122 -7.77 2.15 -10.37
CA ALA A 122 -7.01 3.22 -11.04
C ALA A 122 -6.05 4.00 -10.11
N ASN A 123 -5.69 3.43 -8.98
CA ASN A 123 -4.84 4.01 -7.94
C ASN A 123 -5.44 5.22 -7.17
N TYR A 124 -6.70 5.61 -7.37
CA TYR A 124 -7.29 6.73 -6.63
C TYR A 124 -7.52 6.39 -5.16
N ARG A 125 -8.26 5.29 -4.86
CA ARG A 125 -8.48 4.83 -3.48
C ARG A 125 -7.17 4.47 -2.79
N ALA A 126 -6.31 3.72 -3.48
CA ALA A 126 -5.04 3.25 -2.93
C ALA A 126 -4.12 4.41 -2.53
N SER A 127 -3.92 5.39 -3.41
CA SER A 127 -3.11 6.57 -3.09
C SER A 127 -3.73 7.45 -2.01
N ALA A 128 -5.07 7.59 -1.96
CA ALA A 128 -5.75 8.35 -0.92
C ALA A 128 -5.59 7.71 0.47
N PHE A 129 -5.78 6.39 0.58
CA PHE A 129 -5.62 5.65 1.84
C PHE A 129 -4.16 5.67 2.31
N TYR A 130 -3.21 5.50 1.39
CA TYR A 130 -1.81 5.55 1.74
C TYR A 130 -1.36 6.96 2.15
N TYR A 131 -1.83 8.02 1.46
CA TYR A 131 -1.60 9.40 1.90
C TYR A 131 -2.11 9.63 3.32
N LEU A 132 -3.32 9.17 3.65
CA LEU A 132 -3.87 9.30 5.01
C LEU A 132 -3.01 8.56 6.03
N TYR A 133 -2.49 7.38 5.70
CA TYR A 133 -1.55 6.65 6.55
C TYR A 133 -0.25 7.43 6.76
N GLN A 134 0.35 7.96 5.69
CA GLN A 134 1.55 8.79 5.79
C GLN A 134 1.31 10.03 6.66
N ALA A 135 0.22 10.75 6.41
CA ALA A 135 -0.08 12.01 7.11
C ALA A 135 -0.36 11.81 8.60
N THR A 136 -1.06 10.73 8.97
CA THR A 136 -1.58 10.55 10.33
C THR A 136 -0.76 9.56 11.16
N GLN A 137 -0.34 8.43 10.59
CA GLN A 137 0.37 7.39 11.32
C GLN A 137 1.90 7.57 11.26
N LEU A 138 2.43 8.01 10.11
CA LEU A 138 3.86 8.27 9.93
C LEU A 138 4.25 9.73 10.20
N LYS A 139 3.25 10.63 10.42
CA LYS A 139 3.46 12.07 10.64
C LYS A 139 4.19 12.77 9.48
N GLN A 140 3.96 12.32 8.26
CA GLN A 140 4.51 12.84 7.02
C GLN A 140 3.42 13.60 6.25
N ASP A 141 3.06 14.81 6.67
CA ASP A 141 1.98 15.63 6.10
C ASP A 141 2.48 16.95 5.52
N SER A 142 3.48 16.91 4.65
CA SER A 142 3.88 18.08 3.88
C SER A 142 3.03 18.23 2.61
N LYS A 143 2.91 19.47 2.10
CA LYS A 143 2.25 19.74 0.82
C LYS A 143 2.88 18.94 -0.32
N GLN A 144 4.20 18.81 -0.33
CA GLN A 144 4.93 18.04 -1.33
C GLN A 144 4.58 16.56 -1.27
N GLN A 145 4.60 15.95 -0.07
CA GLN A 145 4.22 14.55 0.14
C GLN A 145 2.79 14.28 -0.33
N LYS A 146 1.85 15.16 0.04
CA LYS A 146 0.46 15.07 -0.42
C LYS A 146 0.36 15.03 -1.95
N LEU A 147 1.01 15.98 -2.64
CA LEU A 147 0.96 16.06 -4.10
C LEU A 147 1.64 14.86 -4.78
N GLN A 148 2.75 14.37 -4.22
CA GLN A 148 3.44 13.19 -4.75
C GLN A 148 2.59 11.94 -4.61
N THR A 149 2.05 11.66 -3.42
CA THR A 149 1.26 10.44 -3.17
C THR A 149 -0.07 10.48 -3.92
N LEU A 150 -0.71 11.64 -4.03
CA LEU A 150 -1.98 11.81 -4.75
C LEU A 150 -1.81 12.11 -6.24
N ALA A 151 -0.62 11.96 -6.81
CA ALA A 151 -0.39 12.18 -8.26
C ALA A 151 -1.32 11.38 -9.20
N PRO A 152 -1.81 10.17 -8.87
CA PRO A 152 -2.80 9.47 -9.69
C PRO A 152 -4.11 10.23 -9.90
N TRP A 153 -4.44 11.18 -9.01
CA TRP A 153 -5.63 12.04 -9.11
C TRP A 153 -5.51 13.13 -10.19
N GLY A 154 -4.31 13.32 -10.79
CA GLY A 154 -4.05 14.38 -11.76
C GLY A 154 -4.09 15.77 -11.10
N ASP A 155 -4.89 16.73 -11.64
CA ASP A 155 -5.14 17.97 -10.96
C ASP A 155 -6.00 17.74 -9.73
N LEU A 156 -5.35 17.73 -8.56
CA LEU A 156 -5.96 17.32 -7.30
C LEU A 156 -7.12 18.23 -6.89
N GLU A 157 -7.04 19.55 -7.16
CA GLU A 157 -8.09 20.48 -6.80
C GLU A 157 -9.36 20.22 -7.61
N SER A 158 -9.22 20.02 -8.92
CA SER A 158 -10.34 19.67 -9.80
C SER A 158 -10.94 18.32 -9.46
N SER A 159 -10.10 17.31 -9.21
CA SER A 159 -10.56 15.97 -8.85
C SER A 159 -11.31 15.94 -7.51
N LEU A 160 -10.87 16.69 -6.50
CA LEU A 160 -11.58 16.75 -5.22
C LEU A 160 -12.88 17.57 -5.30
N LYS A 161 -13.00 18.51 -6.26
CA LYS A 161 -14.29 19.17 -6.56
C LYS A 161 -15.26 18.22 -7.25
N GLU A 162 -14.75 17.35 -8.13
CA GLU A 162 -15.56 16.33 -8.82
C GLU A 162 -16.00 15.21 -7.87
N TYR A 163 -15.14 14.83 -6.92
CA TYR A 163 -15.37 13.76 -5.95
C TYR A 163 -15.31 14.27 -4.50
N PRO A 164 -16.23 15.16 -4.08
CA PRO A 164 -16.16 15.85 -2.79
C PRO A 164 -16.22 14.93 -1.58
N GLN A 165 -16.80 13.74 -1.70
CA GLN A 165 -16.82 12.72 -0.64
C GLN A 165 -15.39 12.30 -0.21
N TRP A 166 -14.43 12.34 -1.13
CA TRP A 166 -13.04 12.02 -0.83
C TRP A 166 -12.32 13.16 -0.10
N GLN A 167 -12.63 14.41 -0.45
CA GLN A 167 -12.15 15.57 0.31
C GLN A 167 -12.66 15.50 1.75
N VAL A 168 -13.96 15.28 1.94
CA VAL A 168 -14.59 15.15 3.26
C VAL A 168 -13.96 14.03 4.07
N LEU A 169 -13.75 12.85 3.48
CA LEU A 169 -13.07 11.74 4.16
C LEU A 169 -11.67 12.14 4.63
N MET A 170 -10.86 12.75 3.74
CA MET A 170 -9.49 13.14 4.08
C MET A 170 -9.47 14.16 5.22
N GLU A 171 -10.37 15.14 5.22
CA GLU A 171 -10.50 16.13 6.29
C GLU A 171 -10.92 15.49 7.62
N GLN A 172 -11.91 14.61 7.61
CA GLN A 172 -12.41 13.91 8.80
C GLN A 172 -11.33 13.02 9.43
N VAL A 173 -10.61 12.23 8.62
CA VAL A 173 -9.52 11.37 9.11
C VAL A 173 -8.39 12.21 9.70
N LYS A 174 -7.99 13.29 9.03
CA LYS A 174 -6.96 14.19 9.56
C LYS A 174 -7.39 14.85 10.87
N ALA A 175 -8.62 15.34 10.95
CA ALA A 175 -9.15 15.94 12.18
C ALA A 175 -9.21 14.95 13.36
N LYS A 176 -9.42 13.66 13.09
CA LYS A 176 -9.44 12.60 14.12
C LYS A 176 -8.05 12.26 14.66
N TYR A 177 -6.99 12.34 13.83
CA TYR A 177 -5.66 11.82 14.15
C TYR A 177 -4.55 12.90 14.25
N GLN A 178 -4.85 14.15 13.99
CA GLN A 178 -3.95 15.31 14.16
C GLN A 178 -4.34 16.15 15.38
#